data_3015bbc15df46d52b1fa44e2f324669d
#
_entry.id   3015bbc15df46d52b1fa44e2f324669d
#
_cell.length_a   1.000
_cell.length_b   1.000
_cell.length_c   1.000
_cell.angle_alpha   90.00
_cell.angle_beta   90.00
_cell.angle_gamma   90.00
#
_symmetry.space_group_name_H-M   'P 1'
#
loop_
_entity.id
_entity.type
_entity.pdbx_description
1 polymer ?
#
loop_
_entity_poly.entity_id
_entity_poly.type
_entity_poly.pdbx_seq_one_letter_code
_entity_poly.pdbx_strand_id
1 'polypeptide(L)'
;LVKQRRESGKRHGNDDLYALNAARTWDFTANAVSDYTCAVGPVPAGLNLNADQQAYYSKYADANGMPVLGGNLVAPAALTHACETILGMMSLRQDLLERMIANGTIAAVTGDGEGITQIPAYSDLDAVFPLPGGDTWDERARGGLGATKARPVSSGTEENVLCYPSDPYQAPVGVDEDIFLHEFAHSVDLMALADLEPDFLNELRAAYDDAVANNLFENTYADDNVEEYWAEGVQSWFNANLESDPPNGLHNSVNTRAELATDDPALHSLISRIFPTDYDGGCPPGAP
;
A
#
# COMPACT_ATOMS: atom_id res chain seq x y z
N LEU A 1 -3.84 38.93 37.27
CA LEU A 1 -4.71 37.79 37.45
C LEU A 1 -6.05 38.03 36.75
N VAL A 2 -6.14 37.66 35.47
CA VAL A 2 -7.40 37.67 34.71
C VAL A 2 -7.61 36.25 34.18
N LYS A 3 -8.65 35.60 34.73
CA LYS A 3 -9.19 34.34 34.24
C LYS A 3 -9.96 34.62 32.93
N GLN A 4 -9.46 34.15 31.80
CA GLN A 4 -10.27 34.06 30.59
C GLN A 4 -11.05 32.72 30.61
N ARG A 5 -12.37 32.83 30.55
CA ARG A 5 -13.31 31.75 30.29
C ARG A 5 -13.12 31.26 28.85
N ARG A 6 -12.86 29.99 28.66
CA ARG A 6 -13.03 29.34 27.37
C ARG A 6 -14.52 29.09 27.14
N GLU A 7 -15.06 29.71 26.12
CA GLU A 7 -16.39 29.38 25.59
C GLU A 7 -16.31 28.07 24.81
N SER A 8 -17.23 27.19 25.13
CA SER A 8 -17.41 25.91 24.42
C SER A 8 -18.00 26.17 23.03
N GLY A 9 -17.16 26.16 21.99
CA GLY A 9 -17.61 26.10 20.60
C GLY A 9 -18.23 24.74 20.31
N LYS A 10 -19.51 24.74 19.97
CA LYS A 10 -20.25 23.56 19.50
C LYS A 10 -19.59 23.04 18.22
N ARG A 11 -19.07 21.84 18.26
CA ARG A 11 -18.72 21.06 17.06
C ARG A 11 -20.02 20.54 16.45
N HIS A 12 -20.48 21.17 15.39
CA HIS A 12 -21.48 20.62 14.48
C HIS A 12 -20.72 20.12 13.25
N GLY A 13 -20.82 18.83 12.95
CA GLY A 13 -20.35 18.30 11.69
C GLY A 13 -19.88 16.83 11.67
N ASN A 14 -19.62 16.20 12.82
CA ASN A 14 -19.15 14.79 12.82
C ASN A 14 -20.16 13.76 13.32
N ASP A 15 -21.23 14.18 13.99
CA ASP A 15 -22.18 13.23 14.60
C ASP A 15 -23.09 12.53 13.57
N ASP A 16 -23.31 13.18 12.40
CA ASP A 16 -24.15 12.61 11.35
C ASP A 16 -23.47 11.48 10.57
N LEU A 17 -22.13 11.46 10.47
CA LEU A 17 -21.38 10.38 9.85
C LEU A 17 -21.34 9.12 10.73
N TYR A 18 -21.27 9.30 12.05
CA TYR A 18 -21.37 8.17 12.99
C TYR A 18 -22.77 7.57 13.07
N ALA A 19 -23.81 8.37 12.89
CA ALA A 19 -25.19 7.90 12.87
C ALA A 19 -25.52 7.06 11.62
N LEU A 20 -24.90 7.34 10.49
CA LEU A 20 -25.03 6.53 9.25
C LEU A 20 -24.32 5.18 9.36
N ASN A 21 -23.21 5.10 10.10
CA ASN A 21 -22.49 3.85 10.34
C ASN A 21 -23.17 2.97 11.42
N ALA A 22 -23.88 3.55 12.38
CA ALA A 22 -24.59 2.79 13.42
C ALA A 22 -25.85 2.03 12.92
N ALA A 23 -26.32 2.29 11.69
CA ALA A 23 -27.48 1.63 11.11
C ALA A 23 -27.16 0.40 10.23
N ARG A 24 -25.89 0.09 10.00
CA ARG A 24 -25.46 -1.13 9.31
C ARG A 24 -24.91 -2.12 10.33
N THR A 25 -25.81 -2.93 10.93
CA THR A 25 -25.41 -4.18 11.58
C THR A 25 -24.98 -5.14 10.49
N TRP A 26 -23.67 -5.28 10.30
CA TRP A 26 -23.13 -6.35 9.48
C TRP A 26 -23.18 -7.63 10.30
N ASP A 27 -24.04 -8.56 9.88
CA ASP A 27 -24.03 -9.92 10.37
C ASP A 27 -22.77 -10.59 9.82
N PHE A 28 -21.72 -10.66 10.63
CA PHE A 28 -20.56 -11.49 10.36
C PHE A 28 -20.92 -12.97 10.56
N THR A 29 -21.77 -13.50 9.74
CA THR A 29 -21.77 -14.92 9.47
C THR A 29 -20.65 -15.16 8.47
N ALA A 30 -19.62 -15.87 8.92
CA ALA A 30 -18.53 -16.37 8.07
C ALA A 30 -19.13 -17.21 6.93
N ASN A 31 -19.44 -16.54 5.82
CA ASN A 31 -19.79 -17.10 4.52
C ASN A 31 -20.10 -15.94 3.56
N ALA A 32 -19.08 -15.36 3.04
CA ALA A 32 -19.03 -14.86 1.68
C ALA A 32 -17.55 -14.50 1.43
N VAL A 33 -16.78 -15.43 0.91
CA VAL A 33 -15.86 -15.06 -0.15
C VAL A 33 -16.78 -14.40 -1.16
N SER A 34 -16.78 -13.05 -1.16
CA SER A 34 -17.54 -12.30 -2.16
C SER A 34 -16.99 -12.76 -3.52
N ASP A 35 -17.88 -13.02 -4.49
CA ASP A 35 -17.56 -13.35 -5.88
C ASP A 35 -16.87 -12.15 -6.60
N TYR A 36 -15.94 -11.47 -5.95
CA TYR A 36 -15.08 -10.46 -6.56
C TYR A 36 -14.05 -11.21 -7.38
N THR A 37 -14.25 -11.23 -8.67
CA THR A 37 -13.47 -12.07 -9.58
C THR A 37 -12.18 -11.40 -10.05
N CYS A 38 -11.85 -10.19 -9.59
CA CYS A 38 -10.75 -9.38 -10.16
C CYS A 38 -10.70 -9.41 -11.69
N ALA A 39 -11.88 -9.56 -12.32
CA ALA A 39 -11.99 -9.67 -13.76
C ALA A 39 -11.61 -8.35 -14.42
N VAL A 40 -10.70 -8.42 -15.38
CA VAL A 40 -10.23 -7.24 -16.10
C VAL A 40 -11.17 -6.93 -17.27
N GLY A 41 -11.62 -5.67 -17.34
CA GLY A 41 -12.47 -5.14 -18.39
C GLY A 41 -12.07 -3.71 -18.82
N PRO A 42 -12.87 -3.09 -19.69
CA PRO A 42 -12.67 -1.68 -20.01
C PRO A 42 -13.00 -0.79 -18.82
N VAL A 43 -12.37 0.40 -18.76
CA VAL A 43 -12.65 1.39 -17.72
C VAL A 43 -14.13 1.81 -17.76
N PRO A 44 -14.88 1.71 -16.64
CA PRO A 44 -16.28 2.11 -16.59
C PRO A 44 -16.47 3.60 -16.88
N ALA A 45 -17.43 3.94 -17.73
CA ALA A 45 -17.73 5.34 -18.11
C ALA A 45 -18.13 6.25 -16.92
N GLY A 46 -18.58 5.65 -15.81
CA GLY A 46 -18.97 6.38 -14.59
C GLY A 46 -17.84 6.61 -13.59
N LEU A 47 -16.63 6.11 -13.87
CA LEU A 47 -15.49 6.33 -13.00
C LEU A 47 -15.03 7.79 -13.09
N ASN A 48 -14.88 8.45 -11.94
CA ASN A 48 -14.51 9.87 -11.89
C ASN A 48 -13.01 10.07 -12.16
N LEU A 49 -12.62 9.97 -13.43
CA LEU A 49 -11.27 10.20 -13.93
C LEU A 49 -11.19 11.56 -14.64
N ASN A 50 -10.08 12.28 -14.45
CA ASN A 50 -9.78 13.48 -15.22
C ASN A 50 -9.40 13.15 -16.68
N ALA A 51 -9.21 14.16 -17.52
CA ALA A 51 -8.95 13.97 -18.95
C ALA A 51 -7.67 13.16 -19.24
N ASP A 52 -6.60 13.41 -18.50
CA ASP A 52 -5.32 12.73 -18.68
C ASP A 52 -5.42 11.25 -18.24
N GLN A 53 -6.12 11.00 -17.13
CA GLN A 53 -6.41 9.65 -16.66
C GLN A 53 -7.29 8.87 -17.65
N GLN A 54 -8.32 9.52 -18.23
CA GLN A 54 -9.17 8.90 -19.25
C GLN A 54 -8.39 8.59 -20.53
N ALA A 55 -7.38 9.38 -20.86
CA ALA A 55 -6.54 9.16 -22.03
C ALA A 55 -5.54 7.99 -21.83
N TYR A 56 -5.05 7.82 -20.62
CA TYR A 56 -4.03 6.80 -20.30
C TYR A 56 -4.64 5.44 -19.95
N TYR A 57 -5.59 5.41 -19.00
CA TYR A 57 -6.14 4.15 -18.50
C TYR A 57 -7.14 3.54 -19.50
N SER A 58 -6.92 2.30 -19.86
CA SER A 58 -7.78 1.54 -20.78
C SER A 58 -8.30 0.23 -20.18
N LYS A 59 -7.72 -0.22 -19.06
CA LYS A 59 -8.07 -1.46 -18.36
C LYS A 59 -8.43 -1.19 -16.90
N TYR A 60 -9.34 -1.97 -16.37
CA TYR A 60 -9.90 -1.84 -15.04
C TYR A 60 -10.18 -3.21 -14.44
N ALA A 61 -9.86 -3.35 -13.15
CA ALA A 61 -10.40 -4.38 -12.27
C ALA A 61 -10.98 -3.70 -11.00
N ASP A 62 -11.82 -4.42 -10.27
CA ASP A 62 -12.53 -3.91 -9.09
C ASP A 62 -12.09 -4.65 -7.84
N ALA A 63 -11.34 -3.98 -6.98
CA ALA A 63 -10.98 -4.49 -5.67
C ALA A 63 -11.97 -4.01 -4.61
N ASN A 64 -13.18 -4.54 -4.62
CA ASN A 64 -14.27 -4.20 -3.69
C ASN A 64 -14.58 -2.68 -3.66
N GLY A 65 -14.67 -2.07 -4.85
CA GLY A 65 -14.94 -0.64 -5.03
C GLY A 65 -13.68 0.21 -5.19
N MET A 66 -12.48 -0.30 -4.91
CA MET A 66 -11.22 0.38 -5.26
C MET A 66 -10.86 0.07 -6.71
N PRO A 67 -10.74 1.11 -7.58
CA PRO A 67 -10.31 0.92 -8.95
C PRO A 67 -8.86 0.45 -9.04
N VAL A 68 -8.61 -0.62 -9.79
CA VAL A 68 -7.27 -1.05 -10.20
C VAL A 68 -7.15 -0.82 -11.70
N LEU A 69 -6.27 0.09 -12.09
CA LEU A 69 -6.21 0.67 -13.43
C LEU A 69 -4.88 0.38 -14.13
N GLY A 70 -4.93 0.22 -15.44
CA GLY A 70 -3.73 0.08 -16.26
C GLY A 70 -3.90 0.67 -17.66
N GLY A 71 -2.78 1.06 -18.24
CA GLY A 71 -2.69 1.50 -19.62
C GLY A 71 -2.82 0.35 -20.65
N ASN A 72 -2.65 0.67 -21.91
CA ASN A 72 -2.76 -0.33 -22.99
C ASN A 72 -1.71 -1.43 -22.94
N LEU A 73 -0.52 -1.13 -22.43
CA LEU A 73 0.60 -2.07 -22.40
C LEU A 73 0.49 -3.07 -21.24
N VAL A 74 -0.23 -2.73 -20.16
CA VAL A 74 -0.35 -3.57 -18.98
C VAL A 74 -1.05 -4.89 -19.30
N ALA A 75 -0.45 -6.02 -18.93
CA ALA A 75 -1.08 -7.33 -19.05
C ALA A 75 -2.30 -7.43 -18.12
N PRO A 76 -3.44 -8.02 -18.57
CA PRO A 76 -4.59 -8.24 -17.70
C PRO A 76 -4.24 -9.01 -16.41
N ALA A 77 -3.31 -9.95 -16.48
CA ALA A 77 -2.85 -10.74 -15.33
C ALA A 77 -2.28 -9.85 -14.21
N ALA A 78 -1.55 -8.78 -14.54
CA ALA A 78 -1.01 -7.85 -13.56
C ALA A 78 -2.11 -7.11 -12.80
N LEU A 79 -3.15 -6.65 -13.48
CA LEU A 79 -4.31 -6.03 -12.83
C LEU A 79 -5.11 -7.02 -11.98
N THR A 80 -5.25 -8.26 -12.45
CA THR A 80 -5.89 -9.32 -11.67
C THR A 80 -5.12 -9.55 -10.37
N HIS A 81 -3.79 -9.73 -10.44
CA HIS A 81 -2.96 -10.00 -9.27
C HIS A 81 -2.92 -8.80 -8.31
N ALA A 82 -2.73 -7.58 -8.80
CA ALA A 82 -2.79 -6.38 -7.96
C ALA A 82 -4.16 -6.22 -7.24
N CYS A 83 -5.26 -6.56 -7.92
CA CYS A 83 -6.59 -6.59 -7.32
C CYS A 83 -6.69 -7.67 -6.23
N GLU A 84 -6.19 -8.88 -6.47
CA GLU A 84 -6.16 -9.98 -5.50
C GLU A 84 -5.30 -9.63 -4.29
N THR A 85 -4.14 -8.97 -4.49
CA THR A 85 -3.29 -8.48 -3.41
C THR A 85 -4.03 -7.49 -2.52
N ILE A 86 -4.71 -6.49 -3.08
CA ILE A 86 -5.52 -5.54 -2.32
C ILE A 86 -6.61 -6.26 -1.51
N LEU A 87 -7.35 -7.18 -2.13
CA LEU A 87 -8.42 -7.93 -1.46
C LEU A 87 -7.88 -8.82 -0.34
N GLY A 88 -6.74 -9.48 -0.58
CA GLY A 88 -6.04 -10.28 0.42
C GLY A 88 -5.61 -9.44 1.61
N MET A 89 -4.86 -8.37 1.37
CA MET A 89 -4.38 -7.46 2.42
C MET A 89 -5.52 -6.87 3.24
N MET A 90 -6.61 -6.45 2.60
CA MET A 90 -7.70 -5.72 3.26
C MET A 90 -8.86 -6.60 3.72
N SER A 91 -8.73 -7.93 3.68
CA SER A 91 -9.80 -8.85 4.05
C SER A 91 -10.29 -8.69 5.49
N LEU A 92 -9.39 -8.31 6.41
CA LEU A 92 -9.70 -8.06 7.83
C LEU A 92 -10.30 -6.67 8.07
N ARG A 93 -9.90 -5.65 7.31
CA ARG A 93 -10.18 -4.23 7.58
C ARG A 93 -10.83 -3.53 6.38
N GLN A 94 -12.05 -3.94 6.05
CA GLN A 94 -12.84 -3.33 4.97
C GLN A 94 -13.15 -1.84 5.22
N ASP A 95 -13.24 -1.42 6.48
CA ASP A 95 -13.42 -0.03 6.87
C ASP A 95 -12.24 0.87 6.42
N LEU A 96 -11.01 0.36 6.46
CA LEU A 96 -9.84 1.08 5.95
C LEU A 96 -9.88 1.17 4.42
N LEU A 97 -10.24 0.09 3.73
CA LEU A 97 -10.42 0.10 2.27
C LEU A 97 -11.49 1.12 1.86
N GLU A 98 -12.65 1.13 2.52
CA GLU A 98 -13.72 2.10 2.29
C GLU A 98 -13.23 3.55 2.52
N ARG A 99 -12.38 3.77 3.53
CA ARG A 99 -11.79 5.10 3.78
C ARG A 99 -10.83 5.52 2.68
N MET A 100 -9.97 4.61 2.22
CA MET A 100 -9.08 4.88 1.08
C MET A 100 -9.88 5.28 -0.18
N ILE A 101 -10.95 4.52 -0.49
CA ILE A 101 -11.86 4.82 -1.61
C ILE A 101 -12.52 6.20 -1.43
N ALA A 102 -13.01 6.50 -0.22
CA ALA A 102 -13.61 7.80 0.09
C ALA A 102 -12.63 8.97 -0.05
N ASN A 103 -11.33 8.71 0.13
CA ASN A 103 -10.24 9.66 -0.11
C ASN A 103 -9.77 9.70 -1.57
N GLY A 104 -10.45 8.98 -2.47
CA GLY A 104 -10.17 8.98 -3.89
C GLY A 104 -9.01 8.08 -4.31
N THR A 105 -8.57 7.17 -3.43
CA THR A 105 -7.46 6.26 -3.74
C THR A 105 -7.84 5.33 -4.89
N ILE A 106 -6.93 5.21 -5.85
CA ILE A 106 -6.93 4.19 -6.90
C ILE A 106 -5.62 3.42 -6.85
N ALA A 107 -5.62 2.18 -7.31
CA ALA A 107 -4.40 1.46 -7.62
C ALA A 107 -4.10 1.59 -9.12
N ALA A 108 -2.83 1.66 -9.49
CA ALA A 108 -2.40 1.73 -10.89
C ALA A 108 -1.18 0.83 -11.13
N VAL A 109 -1.17 0.14 -12.27
CA VAL A 109 -0.03 -0.66 -12.71
C VAL A 109 0.49 -0.10 -14.03
N THR A 110 1.81 0.07 -14.17
CA THR A 110 2.47 0.37 -15.45
C THR A 110 2.81 -0.93 -16.19
N GLY A 111 2.89 -0.88 -17.52
CA GLY A 111 3.29 -2.02 -18.33
C GLY A 111 4.79 -2.30 -18.27
N ASP A 112 5.19 -3.51 -18.66
CA ASP A 112 6.60 -3.92 -18.73
C ASP A 112 7.43 -2.89 -19.50
N GLY A 113 8.47 -2.37 -18.85
CA GLY A 113 9.34 -1.33 -19.37
C GLY A 113 8.77 0.09 -19.39
N GLU A 114 7.55 0.32 -18.87
CA GLU A 114 7.03 1.67 -18.64
C GLU A 114 7.48 2.19 -17.27
N GLY A 115 7.97 3.44 -17.24
CA GLY A 115 8.26 4.11 -15.97
C GLY A 115 7.00 4.59 -15.25
N ILE A 116 7.09 4.84 -13.95
CA ILE A 116 5.95 5.31 -13.13
C ILE A 116 5.46 6.69 -13.55
N THR A 117 6.30 7.52 -14.18
CA THR A 117 5.90 8.85 -14.66
C THR A 117 4.92 8.80 -15.84
N GLN A 118 4.67 7.62 -16.43
CA GLN A 118 3.58 7.41 -17.38
C GLN A 118 2.21 7.48 -16.70
N ILE A 119 2.13 7.18 -15.41
CA ILE A 119 0.90 7.36 -14.62
C ILE A 119 0.58 8.86 -14.54
N PRO A 120 -0.62 9.32 -14.96
CA PRO A 120 -0.94 10.74 -15.05
C PRO A 120 -0.76 11.52 -13.73
N ALA A 121 -0.95 10.87 -12.58
CA ALA A 121 -0.72 11.47 -11.27
C ALA A 121 0.76 11.75 -10.96
N TYR A 122 1.68 11.16 -11.71
CA TYR A 122 3.13 11.23 -11.49
C TYR A 122 3.89 11.89 -12.64
N SER A 123 3.19 12.28 -13.72
CA SER A 123 3.79 12.82 -14.95
C SER A 123 4.60 14.12 -14.76
N ASP A 124 4.44 14.80 -13.65
CA ASP A 124 5.15 16.04 -13.31
C ASP A 124 6.26 15.86 -12.25
N LEU A 125 6.50 14.63 -11.76
CA LEU A 125 7.41 14.40 -10.63
C LEU A 125 8.81 14.91 -10.91
N ASP A 126 9.42 14.60 -12.05
CA ASP A 126 10.78 15.04 -12.38
C ASP A 126 10.90 16.56 -12.47
N ALA A 127 9.82 17.25 -12.86
CA ALA A 127 9.78 18.70 -12.96
C ALA A 127 9.53 19.39 -11.62
N VAL A 128 8.66 18.81 -10.77
CA VAL A 128 8.22 19.44 -9.51
C VAL A 128 9.11 19.02 -8.32
N PHE A 129 9.62 17.79 -8.36
CA PHE A 129 10.46 17.20 -7.31
C PHE A 129 11.73 16.59 -7.92
N PRO A 130 12.64 17.41 -8.51
CA PRO A 130 13.85 16.90 -9.14
C PRO A 130 14.74 16.19 -8.12
N LEU A 131 15.20 14.99 -8.48
CA LEU A 131 16.08 14.18 -7.64
C LEU A 131 17.54 14.68 -7.68
N PRO A 132 18.31 14.52 -6.59
CA PRO A 132 19.72 14.82 -6.58
C PRO A 132 20.49 13.96 -7.59
N GLY A 133 21.55 14.52 -8.21
CA GLY A 133 22.40 13.77 -9.13
C GLY A 133 21.90 13.70 -10.56
N GLY A 134 20.65 14.09 -10.81
CA GLY A 134 20.04 14.04 -12.15
C GLY A 134 19.32 12.71 -12.43
N ASP A 135 19.11 11.89 -11.40
CA ASP A 135 18.27 10.70 -11.49
C ASP A 135 16.82 11.07 -11.78
N THR A 136 16.09 10.18 -12.42
CA THR A 136 14.66 10.32 -12.70
C THR A 136 13.82 9.54 -11.69
N TRP A 137 12.54 9.90 -11.55
CA TRP A 137 11.62 9.14 -10.73
C TRP A 137 11.38 7.73 -11.27
N ASP A 138 11.48 7.54 -12.58
CA ASP A 138 11.43 6.21 -13.21
C ASP A 138 12.60 5.31 -12.81
N GLU A 139 13.75 5.89 -12.49
CA GLU A 139 14.92 5.16 -11.99
C GLU A 139 14.86 4.93 -10.48
N ARG A 140 14.32 5.90 -9.72
CA ARG A 140 14.29 5.87 -8.24
C ARG A 140 13.15 5.02 -7.70
N ALA A 141 11.99 5.05 -8.34
CA ALA A 141 10.76 4.38 -7.89
C ALA A 141 10.32 3.29 -8.87
N ARG A 142 11.23 2.40 -9.21
CA ARG A 142 11.02 1.34 -10.22
C ARG A 142 9.89 0.39 -9.87
N GLY A 143 9.65 0.13 -8.59
CA GLY A 143 8.60 -0.78 -8.14
C GLY A 143 7.24 -0.11 -7.97
N GLY A 144 7.21 1.20 -7.73
CA GLY A 144 5.96 1.91 -7.49
C GLY A 144 6.09 3.12 -6.56
N LEU A 145 4.95 3.66 -6.15
CA LEU A 145 4.81 4.70 -5.13
C LEU A 145 3.49 4.53 -4.37
N GLY A 146 3.51 4.79 -3.06
CA GLY A 146 2.33 4.83 -2.21
C GLY A 146 1.43 6.05 -2.46
N ALA A 147 0.14 5.89 -2.24
CA ALA A 147 -0.83 6.96 -2.34
C ALA A 147 -0.66 7.98 -1.21
N THR A 148 -0.81 9.25 -1.56
CA THR A 148 -0.90 10.35 -0.60
C THR A 148 -2.16 11.17 -0.84
N LYS A 149 -2.59 12.01 0.11
CA LYS A 149 -3.75 12.90 -0.08
C LYS A 149 -3.58 13.85 -1.28
N ALA A 150 -2.34 14.21 -1.64
CA ALA A 150 -2.05 15.04 -2.80
C ALA A 150 -2.03 14.26 -4.12
N ARG A 151 -1.66 12.99 -4.08
CA ARG A 151 -1.56 12.07 -5.20
C ARG A 151 -2.17 10.72 -4.79
N PRO A 152 -3.51 10.57 -4.87
CA PRO A 152 -4.22 9.41 -4.33
C PRO A 152 -4.11 8.19 -5.25
N VAL A 153 -2.91 7.84 -5.64
CA VAL A 153 -2.60 6.68 -6.47
C VAL A 153 -1.58 5.80 -5.75
N SER A 154 -1.90 4.54 -5.49
CA SER A 154 -0.94 3.50 -5.14
C SER A 154 -0.52 2.80 -6.42
N SER A 155 0.76 2.66 -6.67
CA SER A 155 1.21 2.12 -7.95
C SER A 155 2.17 0.94 -7.79
N GLY A 156 2.22 0.12 -8.84
CA GLY A 156 3.21 -0.93 -9.04
C GLY A 156 3.60 -1.03 -10.51
N THR A 157 4.65 -1.78 -10.79
CA THR A 157 5.05 -2.12 -12.16
C THR A 157 4.68 -3.56 -12.48
N GLU A 158 4.38 -3.84 -13.75
CA GLU A 158 3.99 -5.19 -14.18
C GLU A 158 5.07 -6.22 -13.88
N GLU A 159 6.33 -5.83 -14.04
CA GLU A 159 7.48 -6.70 -13.80
C GLU A 159 7.51 -7.20 -12.34
N ASN A 160 7.27 -6.30 -11.39
CA ASN A 160 7.25 -6.64 -9.96
C ASN A 160 5.98 -7.43 -9.61
N VAL A 161 4.81 -6.91 -10.00
CA VAL A 161 3.50 -7.55 -9.72
C VAL A 161 3.42 -8.99 -10.27
N LEU A 162 4.08 -9.29 -11.39
CA LEU A 162 4.08 -10.62 -12.01
C LEU A 162 5.39 -11.39 -11.82
N CYS A 163 6.34 -10.83 -11.06
CA CYS A 163 7.63 -11.43 -10.77
C CYS A 163 8.40 -11.81 -12.05
N TYR A 164 8.52 -10.88 -12.98
CA TYR A 164 9.29 -11.12 -14.19
C TYR A 164 10.78 -11.22 -13.88
N PRO A 165 11.55 -12.04 -14.63
CA PRO A 165 13.01 -12.11 -14.47
C PRO A 165 13.72 -10.79 -14.74
N SER A 166 13.05 -9.80 -15.33
CA SER A 166 13.52 -8.43 -15.57
C SER A 166 13.31 -7.50 -14.37
N ASP A 167 12.54 -7.92 -13.37
CA ASP A 167 12.29 -7.12 -12.17
C ASP A 167 13.61 -6.94 -11.39
N PRO A 168 14.02 -5.69 -11.09
CA PRO A 168 15.23 -5.42 -10.32
C PRO A 168 15.15 -5.86 -8.86
N TYR A 169 13.94 -6.10 -8.35
CA TYR A 169 13.66 -6.54 -6.97
C TYR A 169 13.52 -8.06 -6.85
N GLN A 170 13.65 -8.78 -7.95
CA GLN A 170 13.60 -10.23 -7.95
C GLN A 170 14.91 -10.85 -7.45
N ALA A 171 14.86 -11.73 -6.48
CA ALA A 171 16.00 -12.53 -6.08
C ALA A 171 16.30 -13.63 -7.10
N PRO A 172 17.57 -14.08 -7.24
CA PRO A 172 17.95 -15.14 -8.21
C PRO A 172 17.25 -16.49 -8.00
N VAL A 173 16.58 -16.70 -6.88
CA VAL A 173 15.93 -17.98 -6.52
C VAL A 173 14.65 -17.74 -5.71
N GLY A 174 13.57 -17.42 -6.41
CA GLY A 174 12.20 -17.73 -5.94
C GLY A 174 11.67 -17.05 -4.66
N VAL A 175 12.32 -16.01 -4.19
CA VAL A 175 11.78 -15.08 -3.19
C VAL A 175 11.83 -13.70 -3.79
N ASP A 176 10.67 -13.15 -4.09
CA ASP A 176 10.56 -11.85 -4.72
C ASP A 176 10.12 -10.84 -3.69
N GLU A 177 10.66 -9.65 -3.79
CA GLU A 177 10.21 -8.50 -3.01
C GLU A 177 8.96 -7.93 -3.68
N ASP A 178 7.81 -7.99 -2.99
CA ASP A 178 6.55 -7.44 -3.48
C ASP A 178 6.48 -5.93 -3.17
N ILE A 179 6.96 -5.12 -4.12
CA ILE A 179 6.97 -3.66 -3.97
C ILE A 179 5.55 -3.09 -4.07
N PHE A 180 4.65 -3.70 -4.86
CA PHE A 180 3.26 -3.22 -4.90
C PHE A 180 2.59 -3.36 -3.53
N LEU A 181 2.84 -4.44 -2.81
CA LEU A 181 2.36 -4.66 -1.44
C LEU A 181 2.97 -3.61 -0.48
N HIS A 182 4.26 -3.31 -0.59
CA HIS A 182 4.97 -2.27 0.15
C HIS A 182 4.31 -0.90 -0.05
N GLU A 183 4.11 -0.47 -1.29
CA GLU A 183 3.50 0.81 -1.62
C GLU A 183 2.02 0.89 -1.23
N PHE A 184 1.34 -0.25 -1.26
CA PHE A 184 -0.02 -0.32 -0.78
C PHE A 184 -0.08 -0.21 0.76
N ALA A 185 0.91 -0.73 1.49
CA ALA A 185 1.02 -0.53 2.94
C ALA A 185 1.19 0.95 3.31
N HIS A 186 2.04 1.73 2.61
CA HIS A 186 2.10 3.19 2.75
C HIS A 186 0.74 3.84 2.49
N SER A 187 0.02 3.34 1.47
CA SER A 187 -1.30 3.86 1.12
C SER A 187 -2.33 3.60 2.23
N VAL A 188 -2.30 2.44 2.90
CA VAL A 188 -3.17 2.14 4.04
C VAL A 188 -2.91 3.09 5.20
N ASP A 189 -1.64 3.35 5.51
CA ASP A 189 -1.25 4.32 6.55
C ASP A 189 -1.76 5.73 6.22
N LEU A 190 -1.33 6.29 5.09
CA LEU A 190 -1.54 7.68 4.74
C LEU A 190 -2.99 8.01 4.33
N MET A 191 -3.70 7.03 3.75
CA MET A 191 -5.03 7.26 3.20
C MET A 191 -6.17 6.77 4.09
N ALA A 192 -5.88 5.94 5.12
CA ALA A 192 -6.92 5.41 5.99
C ALA A 192 -6.59 5.52 7.48
N LEU A 193 -5.47 4.94 7.95
CA LEU A 193 -5.12 4.95 9.37
C LEU A 193 -4.94 6.36 9.92
N ALA A 194 -4.32 7.26 9.16
CA ALA A 194 -4.18 8.67 9.52
C ALA A 194 -5.52 9.38 9.80
N ASP A 195 -6.59 8.93 9.16
CA ASP A 195 -7.93 9.52 9.34
C ASP A 195 -8.73 8.81 10.46
N LEU A 196 -8.61 7.49 10.56
CA LEU A 196 -9.47 6.67 11.42
C LEU A 196 -8.83 6.30 12.74
N GLU A 197 -7.51 6.12 12.77
CA GLU A 197 -6.78 5.62 13.93
C GLU A 197 -5.51 6.44 14.22
N PRO A 198 -5.61 7.76 14.49
CA PRO A 198 -4.42 8.59 14.73
C PRO A 198 -3.60 8.15 15.94
N ASP A 199 -4.19 7.44 16.91
CA ASP A 199 -3.47 6.89 18.06
C ASP A 199 -2.60 5.70 17.63
N PHE A 200 -3.00 4.91 16.63
CA PHE A 200 -2.20 3.85 16.05
C PHE A 200 -0.87 4.39 15.49
N LEU A 201 -0.89 5.53 14.82
CA LEU A 201 0.33 6.16 14.29
C LEU A 201 1.28 6.61 15.39
N ASN A 202 0.76 7.03 16.54
CA ASN A 202 1.60 7.35 17.71
C ASN A 202 2.24 6.08 18.28
N GLU A 203 1.51 4.97 18.33
CA GLU A 203 2.03 3.67 18.75
C GLU A 203 3.10 3.16 17.77
N LEU A 204 2.86 3.27 16.46
CA LEU A 204 3.81 2.89 15.42
C LEU A 204 5.12 3.70 15.53
N ARG A 205 5.02 5.02 15.72
CA ARG A 205 6.21 5.86 15.92
C ARG A 205 6.98 5.47 17.18
N ALA A 206 6.28 5.16 18.27
CA ALA A 206 6.95 4.71 19.50
C ALA A 206 7.65 3.35 19.31
N ALA A 207 7.06 2.43 18.54
CA ALA A 207 7.70 1.16 18.19
C ALA A 207 8.94 1.37 17.30
N TYR A 208 8.87 2.25 16.30
CA TYR A 208 10.01 2.63 15.48
C TYR A 208 11.15 3.25 16.30
N ASP A 209 10.83 4.23 17.17
CA ASP A 209 11.83 4.86 18.04
C ASP A 209 12.53 3.83 18.97
N ASP A 210 11.78 2.83 19.46
CA ASP A 210 12.35 1.72 20.26
C ASP A 210 13.20 0.78 19.41
N ALA A 211 12.76 0.43 18.21
CA ALA A 211 13.51 -0.39 17.26
C ALA A 211 14.86 0.25 16.89
N VAL A 212 14.87 1.54 16.56
CA VAL A 212 16.09 2.32 16.28
C VAL A 212 17.00 2.36 17.51
N ALA A 213 16.45 2.62 18.71
CA ALA A 213 17.22 2.66 19.95
C ALA A 213 17.88 1.31 20.30
N ASN A 214 17.32 0.19 19.84
CA ASN A 214 17.83 -1.16 20.03
C ASN A 214 18.60 -1.71 18.81
N ASN A 215 18.78 -0.92 17.75
CA ASN A 215 19.46 -1.30 16.49
C ASN A 215 18.86 -2.55 15.83
N LEU A 216 17.53 -2.74 15.90
CA LEU A 216 16.88 -3.93 15.35
C LEU A 216 16.98 -4.00 13.83
N PHE A 217 16.91 -2.84 13.16
CA PHE A 217 16.97 -2.71 11.69
C PHE A 217 18.17 -1.89 11.22
N GLU A 218 19.26 -1.86 12.02
CA GLU A 218 20.46 -1.09 11.65
C GLU A 218 20.98 -1.51 10.27
N ASN A 219 21.26 -0.52 9.43
CA ASN A 219 21.73 -0.71 8.05
C ASN A 219 20.72 -1.46 7.15
N THR A 220 19.42 -1.12 7.29
CA THR A 220 18.34 -1.54 6.39
C THR A 220 17.47 -0.34 5.99
N TYR A 221 16.58 -0.55 5.02
CA TYR A 221 15.63 0.48 4.59
C TYR A 221 14.59 0.81 5.68
N ALA A 222 14.22 -0.16 6.49
CA ALA A 222 13.34 0.03 7.65
C ALA A 222 13.90 0.98 8.72
N ASP A 223 15.21 1.26 8.73
CA ASP A 223 15.85 2.21 9.65
C ASP A 223 15.75 3.68 9.19
N ASP A 224 15.38 3.93 7.94
CA ASP A 224 15.38 5.28 7.35
C ASP A 224 14.33 6.20 7.97
N ASN A 225 13.11 5.71 8.17
CA ASN A 225 11.99 6.45 8.78
C ASN A 225 10.85 5.52 9.18
N VAL A 226 9.85 6.05 9.89
CA VAL A 226 8.72 5.27 10.40
C VAL A 226 7.81 4.71 9.32
N GLU A 227 7.72 5.40 8.18
CA GLU A 227 6.92 5.00 7.04
C GLU A 227 7.52 3.76 6.38
N GLU A 228 8.85 3.73 6.19
CA GLU A 228 9.57 2.55 5.66
C GLU A 228 9.59 1.40 6.67
N TYR A 229 9.78 1.68 7.96
CA TYR A 229 9.65 0.66 9.02
C TYR A 229 8.30 -0.05 8.99
N TRP A 230 7.22 0.71 8.76
CA TRP A 230 5.89 0.17 8.59
C TRP A 230 5.78 -0.74 7.35
N ALA A 231 6.18 -0.23 6.19
CA ALA A 231 5.99 -0.93 4.91
C ALA A 231 6.88 -2.18 4.81
N GLU A 232 8.13 -2.13 5.23
CA GLU A 232 9.05 -3.27 5.34
C GLU A 232 8.52 -4.35 6.31
N GLY A 233 7.99 -3.91 7.47
CA GLY A 233 7.32 -4.81 8.40
C GLY A 233 6.08 -5.49 7.81
N VAL A 234 5.31 -4.77 6.98
CA VAL A 234 4.14 -5.33 6.29
C VAL A 234 4.57 -6.32 5.21
N GLN A 235 5.64 -6.06 4.45
CA GLN A 235 6.19 -7.06 3.53
C GLN A 235 6.61 -8.34 4.27
N SER A 236 7.33 -8.22 5.37
CA SER A 236 7.71 -9.37 6.22
C SER A 236 6.49 -10.09 6.81
N TRP A 237 5.43 -9.34 7.20
CA TRP A 237 4.17 -9.92 7.66
C TRP A 237 3.50 -10.82 6.61
N PHE A 238 3.58 -10.45 5.33
CA PHE A 238 3.03 -11.23 4.22
C PHE A 238 4.02 -12.20 3.59
N ASN A 239 5.20 -12.43 4.20
CA ASN A 239 6.27 -13.29 3.70
C ASN A 239 6.73 -12.89 2.27
N ALA A 240 6.74 -11.61 1.99
CA ALA A 240 6.97 -11.02 0.67
C ALA A 240 8.12 -10.00 0.67
N ASN A 241 9.08 -10.15 1.58
CA ASN A 241 10.29 -9.35 1.68
C ASN A 241 11.54 -10.19 1.33
N LEU A 242 12.66 -9.51 0.99
CA LEU A 242 13.94 -10.16 0.75
C LEU A 242 14.74 -10.34 2.04
N GLU A 243 15.56 -11.41 2.07
CA GLU A 243 16.49 -11.69 3.15
C GLU A 243 17.91 -11.23 2.80
N SER A 244 18.62 -10.70 3.79
CA SER A 244 20.07 -10.45 3.71
C SER A 244 20.76 -10.67 5.05
N ASP A 245 21.72 -11.59 5.10
CA ASP A 245 22.59 -11.79 6.26
C ASP A 245 24.06 -11.83 5.81
N PRO A 246 24.87 -10.83 6.15
CA PRO A 246 24.58 -9.65 6.99
C PRO A 246 23.70 -8.59 6.27
N PRO A 247 23.17 -7.59 7.03
CA PRO A 247 22.40 -6.48 6.45
C PRO A 247 23.17 -5.76 5.35
N ASN A 248 22.46 -5.44 4.23
CA ASN A 248 23.06 -4.96 2.98
C ASN A 248 22.76 -3.49 2.65
N GLY A 249 22.15 -2.74 3.57
CA GLY A 249 21.71 -1.37 3.36
C GLY A 249 20.24 -1.26 2.93
N LEU A 250 19.58 -2.38 2.65
CA LEU A 250 18.16 -2.48 2.32
C LEU A 250 17.45 -3.50 3.23
N HIS A 251 17.97 -4.72 3.28
CA HIS A 251 17.36 -5.85 3.99
C HIS A 251 18.28 -6.42 5.08
N ASN A 252 17.70 -7.19 5.99
CA ASN A 252 18.37 -8.01 7.00
C ASN A 252 17.81 -9.45 6.99
N SER A 253 17.91 -10.17 8.09
CA SER A 253 17.39 -11.53 8.23
C SER A 253 15.90 -11.59 8.60
N VAL A 254 15.19 -10.46 8.67
CA VAL A 254 13.76 -10.40 9.04
C VAL A 254 12.94 -10.20 7.77
N ASN A 255 12.54 -11.28 7.13
CA ASN A 255 11.77 -11.24 5.88
C ASN A 255 10.46 -12.06 5.93
N THR A 256 10.18 -12.70 7.08
CA THR A 256 8.96 -13.48 7.29
C THR A 256 8.19 -13.03 8.52
N ARG A 257 6.88 -13.34 8.54
CA ARG A 257 6.02 -13.10 9.72
C ARG A 257 6.55 -13.75 10.99
N ALA A 258 7.14 -14.92 10.89
CA ALA A 258 7.67 -15.65 12.03
C ALA A 258 8.92 -14.98 12.62
N GLU A 259 9.80 -14.47 11.78
CA GLU A 259 10.98 -13.71 12.19
C GLU A 259 10.57 -12.36 12.76
N LEU A 260 9.67 -11.64 12.10
CA LEU A 260 9.12 -10.39 12.61
C LEU A 260 8.49 -10.56 14.01
N ALA A 261 7.77 -11.66 14.25
CA ALA A 261 7.20 -11.95 15.56
C ALA A 261 8.27 -12.18 16.65
N THR A 262 9.46 -12.66 16.25
CA THR A 262 10.57 -12.97 17.14
C THR A 262 11.45 -11.74 17.42
N ASP A 263 11.78 -11.01 16.34
CA ASP A 263 12.78 -9.94 16.37
C ASP A 263 12.15 -8.59 16.72
N ASP A 264 10.93 -8.32 16.22
CA ASP A 264 10.16 -7.13 16.58
C ASP A 264 8.70 -7.45 16.91
N PRO A 265 8.42 -7.97 18.11
CA PRO A 265 7.06 -8.28 18.54
C PRO A 265 6.15 -7.05 18.68
N ALA A 266 6.71 -5.84 18.80
CA ALA A 266 5.93 -4.61 18.87
C ALA A 266 5.33 -4.28 17.49
N LEU A 267 6.14 -4.24 16.45
CA LEU A 267 5.68 -4.03 15.08
C LEU A 267 4.75 -5.17 14.64
N HIS A 268 5.12 -6.43 14.90
CA HIS A 268 4.26 -7.58 14.63
C HIS A 268 2.86 -7.44 15.26
N SER A 269 2.79 -6.99 16.52
CA SER A 269 1.51 -6.79 17.21
C SER A 269 0.68 -5.67 16.59
N LEU A 270 1.31 -4.58 16.15
CA LEU A 270 0.62 -3.48 15.45
C LEU A 270 0.05 -3.94 14.11
N ILE A 271 0.87 -4.62 13.30
CA ILE A 271 0.46 -5.12 11.99
C ILE A 271 -0.69 -6.12 12.09
N SER A 272 -0.68 -6.98 13.12
CA SER A 272 -1.74 -7.97 13.36
C SER A 272 -3.13 -7.38 13.59
N ARG A 273 -3.23 -6.10 13.97
CA ARG A 273 -4.51 -5.38 14.16
C ARG A 273 -5.10 -4.92 12.81
N ILE A 274 -4.28 -4.85 11.78
CA ILE A 274 -4.62 -4.25 10.48
C ILE A 274 -4.78 -5.32 9.41
N PHE A 275 -3.86 -6.28 9.34
CA PHE A 275 -3.79 -7.24 8.26
C PHE A 275 -4.09 -8.69 8.69
N PRO A 276 -4.65 -9.50 7.79
CA PRO A 276 -4.99 -10.90 8.05
C PRO A 276 -3.73 -11.78 8.13
N THR A 277 -3.89 -13.02 8.60
CA THR A 277 -2.84 -14.03 8.68
C THR A 277 -3.01 -15.18 7.67
N ASP A 278 -4.11 -15.19 6.94
CA ASP A 278 -4.50 -16.24 5.97
C ASP A 278 -4.26 -15.82 4.50
N TYR A 279 -3.48 -14.77 4.31
CA TYR A 279 -2.96 -14.32 3.02
C TYR A 279 -1.44 -14.21 3.10
N ASP A 280 -0.73 -14.64 2.08
CA ASP A 280 0.68 -14.38 1.84
C ASP A 280 0.82 -13.60 0.53
N GLY A 281 1.74 -12.63 0.50
CA GLY A 281 2.08 -11.86 -0.70
C GLY A 281 3.01 -12.61 -1.65
N GLY A 282 3.57 -11.88 -2.60
CA GLY A 282 4.56 -12.40 -3.54
C GLY A 282 3.97 -12.87 -4.87
N CYS A 283 4.72 -13.65 -5.60
CA CYS A 283 4.42 -13.99 -6.99
C CYS A 283 3.11 -14.74 -7.19
N PRO A 284 2.35 -14.43 -8.27
CA PRO A 284 1.18 -15.20 -8.61
C PRO A 284 1.53 -16.65 -8.98
N PRO A 285 0.63 -17.61 -8.74
CA PRO A 285 0.87 -19.00 -9.13
C PRO A 285 1.16 -19.14 -10.63
N GLY A 286 2.32 -19.70 -10.96
CA GLY A 286 2.75 -19.90 -12.35
C GLY A 286 3.45 -18.68 -12.97
N ALA A 287 3.94 -17.76 -12.16
CA ALA A 287 4.88 -16.72 -12.61
C ALA A 287 6.05 -17.33 -13.37
N PRO A 288 6.61 -16.63 -14.38
CA PRO A 288 7.62 -17.19 -15.28
C PRO A 288 8.96 -17.52 -14.61
#